data_e433ab57b87e46034aa31042086d2c29
#
_entry.id   e433ab57b87e46034aa31042086d2c29
#
_cell.length_a   1.000
_cell.length_b   1.000
_cell.length_c   1.000
_cell.angle_alpha   90.00
_cell.angle_beta   90.00
_cell.angle_gamma   90.00
#
_symmetry.space_group_name_H-M   'P 1'
#
loop_
_entity.id
_entity.type
_entity.pdbx_description
1 polymer ?
#
loop_
_entity_poly.entity_id
_entity_poly.type
_entity_poly.pdbx_seq_one_letter_code
_entity_poly.pdbx_strand_id
1 'polypeptide(L)'
;MIGVCIKYFHENYGGMLQAYATVSMLEARGLDYELIQYEKKRTPIGMIKSLPRLLNGVLLNDKYEAFLKKKGMKQHPEFAKNDAIRMNAFRKFKEVHFTKLSPVFKGYDALSNGARRYSAVVTGLSLIHI
;
A
#
# COMPACT_ATOMS: atom_id res chain seq x y z
N MET A 1 -18.40 12.09 -6.10
CA MET A 1 -16.98 11.85 -5.68
C MET A 1 -16.62 10.39 -5.92
N ILE A 2 -15.45 10.10 -6.47
CA ILE A 2 -14.97 8.75 -6.81
C ILE A 2 -14.01 8.25 -5.73
N GLY A 3 -14.20 7.03 -5.24
CA GLY A 3 -13.23 6.37 -4.38
C GLY A 3 -12.16 5.66 -5.20
N VAL A 4 -10.88 5.85 -4.89
CA VAL A 4 -9.77 5.19 -5.58
C VAL A 4 -9.08 4.22 -4.62
N CYS A 5 -9.20 2.91 -4.90
CA CYS A 5 -8.62 1.83 -4.11
C CYS A 5 -7.45 1.19 -4.85
N ILE A 6 -6.27 1.77 -4.72
CA ILE A 6 -5.03 1.32 -5.37
C ILE A 6 -3.92 1.23 -4.31
N LYS A 7 -2.97 0.32 -4.49
CA LYS A 7 -1.82 0.16 -3.58
C LYS A 7 -0.76 1.24 -3.82
N TYR A 8 -1.02 2.49 -3.42
CA TYR A 8 -0.07 3.61 -3.53
C TYR A 8 0.88 3.73 -2.33
N PHE A 9 0.60 3.03 -1.23
CA PHE A 9 1.34 3.15 0.03
C PHE A 9 2.59 2.27 0.10
N HIS A 10 2.72 1.27 -0.76
CA HIS A 10 3.92 0.44 -0.86
C HIS A 10 5.00 1.12 -1.71
N GLU A 11 6.26 0.91 -1.35
CA GLU A 11 7.44 1.41 -2.08
C GLU A 11 7.73 0.53 -3.30
N ASN A 12 6.77 0.47 -4.21
CA ASN A 12 6.80 -0.29 -5.46
C ASN A 12 6.52 0.66 -6.63
N TYR A 13 7.44 0.74 -7.58
CA TYR A 13 7.32 1.62 -8.73
C TYR A 13 6.05 1.38 -9.55
N GLY A 14 5.72 0.12 -9.82
CA GLY A 14 4.54 -0.23 -10.60
C GLY A 14 3.24 0.25 -9.95
N GLY A 15 3.07 -0.02 -8.65
CA GLY A 15 1.90 0.43 -7.89
C GLY A 15 1.79 1.95 -7.80
N MET A 16 2.93 2.62 -7.59
CA MET A 16 3.00 4.09 -7.52
C MET A 16 2.64 4.73 -8.87
N LEU A 17 3.21 4.25 -9.96
CA LEU A 17 2.94 4.77 -11.31
C LEU A 17 1.50 4.49 -11.75
N GLN A 18 0.95 3.32 -11.41
CA GLN A 18 -0.46 3.01 -11.67
C GLN A 18 -1.39 3.96 -10.90
N ALA A 19 -1.11 4.21 -9.61
CA ALA A 19 -1.88 5.15 -8.82
C ALA A 19 -1.78 6.57 -9.39
N TYR A 20 -0.58 7.01 -9.75
CA TYR A 20 -0.34 8.32 -10.35
C TYR A 20 -1.10 8.48 -11.68
N ALA A 21 -1.00 7.51 -12.58
CA ALA A 21 -1.73 7.55 -13.86
C ALA A 21 -3.25 7.61 -13.64
N THR A 22 -3.77 6.86 -12.65
CA THR A 22 -5.21 6.88 -12.34
C THR A 22 -5.65 8.23 -11.81
N VAL A 23 -4.94 8.81 -10.83
CA VAL A 23 -5.32 10.12 -10.28
C VAL A 23 -5.17 11.23 -11.31
N SER A 24 -4.10 11.22 -12.09
CA SER A 24 -3.90 12.20 -13.18
C SER A 24 -5.00 12.12 -14.24
N MET A 25 -5.47 10.91 -14.58
CA MET A 25 -6.59 10.73 -15.50
C MET A 25 -7.89 11.31 -14.94
N LEU A 26 -8.16 11.15 -13.65
CA LEU A 26 -9.36 11.69 -13.00
C LEU A 26 -9.29 13.22 -12.93
N GLU A 27 -8.13 13.77 -12.59
CA GLU A 27 -7.88 15.22 -12.56
C GLU A 27 -8.04 15.87 -13.95
N ALA A 28 -7.48 15.26 -14.97
CA ALA A 28 -7.61 15.74 -16.36
C ALA A 28 -9.07 15.77 -16.85
N ARG A 29 -9.95 14.95 -16.23
CA ARG A 29 -11.41 14.94 -16.52
C ARG A 29 -12.21 15.83 -15.57
N GLY A 30 -11.59 16.54 -14.65
CA GLY A 30 -12.26 17.35 -13.64
C GLY A 30 -13.12 16.54 -12.66
N LEU A 31 -12.81 15.26 -12.48
CA LEU A 31 -13.56 14.37 -11.58
C LEU A 31 -13.05 14.48 -10.17
N ASP A 32 -13.96 14.66 -9.21
CA ASP A 32 -13.62 14.68 -7.79
C ASP A 32 -13.41 13.27 -7.25
N TYR A 33 -12.27 13.06 -6.55
CA TYR A 33 -11.85 11.75 -6.06
C TYR A 33 -11.13 11.82 -4.72
N GLU A 34 -11.07 10.68 -4.03
CA GLU A 34 -10.23 10.44 -2.85
C GLU A 34 -9.53 9.07 -2.97
N LEU A 35 -8.27 9.01 -2.56
CA LEU A 35 -7.53 7.76 -2.36
C LEU A 35 -7.98 7.11 -1.04
N ILE A 36 -8.58 5.94 -1.12
CA ILE A 36 -9.13 5.23 0.03
C ILE A 36 -7.99 4.70 0.90
N GLN A 37 -7.99 5.11 2.18
CA GLN A 37 -7.07 4.61 3.20
C GLN A 37 -7.76 3.54 4.02
N TYR A 38 -7.21 2.32 4.01
CA TYR A 38 -7.74 1.19 4.77
C TYR A 38 -6.67 0.56 5.66
N GLU A 39 -7.01 0.39 6.93
CA GLU A 39 -6.22 -0.35 7.89
C GLU A 39 -6.99 -1.57 8.39
N LYS A 40 -6.38 -2.74 8.26
CA LYS A 40 -6.98 -3.97 8.81
C LYS A 40 -7.01 -3.91 10.35
N LYS A 41 -8.19 -4.05 10.94
CA LYS A 41 -8.34 -4.17 12.39
C LYS A 41 -7.67 -5.46 12.85
N ARG A 42 -6.62 -5.34 13.65
CA ARG A 42 -5.94 -6.49 14.25
C ARG A 42 -6.68 -6.89 15.51
N THR A 43 -7.25 -8.08 15.55
CA THR A 43 -7.85 -8.67 16.75
C THR A 43 -6.91 -9.73 17.32
N PRO A 44 -6.83 -9.90 18.66
CA PRO A 44 -6.01 -10.95 19.28
C PRO A 44 -6.36 -12.34 18.77
N ILE A 45 -7.64 -12.63 18.59
CA ILE A 45 -8.15 -13.90 18.03
C ILE A 45 -7.71 -14.08 16.56
N GLY A 46 -7.69 -13.01 15.76
CA GLY A 46 -7.20 -13.04 14.39
C GLY A 46 -5.69 -13.34 14.33
N MET A 47 -4.92 -12.89 15.31
CA MET A 47 -3.49 -13.22 15.43
C MET A 47 -3.28 -14.71 15.72
N ILE A 48 -4.06 -15.29 16.63
CA ILE A 48 -4.00 -16.73 16.96
C ILE A 48 -4.40 -17.57 15.73
N LYS A 49 -5.49 -17.21 15.03
CA LYS A 49 -5.92 -17.87 13.79
C LYS A 49 -4.91 -17.78 12.64
N SER A 50 -3.97 -16.84 12.71
CA SER A 50 -2.89 -16.71 11.70
C SER A 50 -1.65 -17.56 12.00
N LEU A 51 -1.56 -18.18 13.20
CA LEU A 51 -0.44 -19.04 13.58
C LEU A 51 -0.16 -20.18 12.58
N PRO A 52 -1.17 -20.94 12.09
CA PRO A 52 -0.92 -21.99 11.09
C PRO A 52 -0.31 -21.46 9.78
N ARG A 53 -0.54 -20.18 9.44
CA ARG A 53 0.09 -19.56 8.27
C ARG A 53 1.59 -19.32 8.44
N LEU A 54 2.10 -19.29 9.68
CA LEU A 54 3.53 -19.18 9.95
C LEU A 54 4.29 -20.47 9.57
N LEU A 55 3.59 -21.60 9.44
CA LEU A 55 4.14 -22.87 8.95
C LEU A 55 4.17 -22.94 7.41
N ASN A 56 3.64 -21.94 6.72
CA ASN A 56 3.71 -21.88 5.27
C ASN A 56 5.15 -21.53 4.84
N GLY A 57 5.78 -22.45 4.08
CA GLY A 57 7.15 -22.31 3.60
C GLY A 57 7.42 -21.01 2.84
N VAL A 58 6.42 -20.49 2.11
CA VAL A 58 6.52 -19.21 1.39
C VAL A 58 6.71 -18.03 2.35
N LEU A 59 5.92 -17.97 3.43
CA LEU A 59 6.05 -16.91 4.45
C LEU A 59 7.36 -17.02 5.25
N LEU A 60 7.85 -18.24 5.45
CA LEU A 60 9.16 -18.46 6.07
C LEU A 60 10.27 -17.96 5.16
N ASN A 61 10.18 -18.26 3.86
CA ASN A 61 11.14 -17.78 2.87
C ASN A 61 11.14 -16.24 2.78
N ASP A 62 9.98 -15.60 2.74
CA ASP A 62 9.86 -14.12 2.74
C ASP A 62 10.51 -13.49 3.97
N LYS A 63 10.33 -14.09 5.14
CA LYS A 63 10.99 -13.64 6.37
C LYS A 63 12.50 -13.85 6.34
N TYR A 64 12.94 -14.96 5.78
CA TYR A 64 14.36 -15.27 5.61
C TYR A 64 15.02 -14.28 4.64
N GLU A 65 14.39 -14.01 3.51
CA GLU A 65 14.83 -12.98 2.55
C GLU A 65 14.91 -11.59 3.20
N ALA A 66 13.89 -11.19 3.97
CA ALA A 66 13.90 -9.93 4.71
C ALA A 66 15.04 -9.87 5.74
N PHE A 67 15.33 -10.98 6.41
CA PHE A 67 16.46 -11.10 7.34
C PHE A 67 17.80 -10.99 6.62
N LEU A 68 17.98 -11.69 5.49
CA LEU A 68 19.19 -11.61 4.66
C LEU A 68 19.40 -10.19 4.14
N LYS A 69 18.34 -9.53 3.66
CA LYS A 69 18.39 -8.13 3.24
C LYS A 69 18.88 -7.22 4.37
N LYS A 70 18.32 -7.40 5.58
CA LYS A 70 18.73 -6.61 6.76
C LYS A 70 20.17 -6.88 7.17
N LYS A 71 20.63 -8.12 7.06
CA LYS A 71 22.03 -8.50 7.30
C LYS A 71 22.98 -7.88 6.27
N GLY A 72 22.61 -7.95 4.97
CA GLY A 72 23.34 -7.32 3.88
C GLY A 72 23.48 -5.81 4.03
N MET A 73 22.41 -5.12 4.44
CA MET A 73 22.46 -3.67 4.73
C MET A 73 23.42 -3.32 5.87
N LYS A 74 23.61 -4.21 6.86
CA LYS A 74 24.60 -3.98 7.93
C LYS A 74 26.03 -4.20 7.47
N GLN A 75 26.24 -5.14 6.54
CA GLN A 75 27.56 -5.47 6.00
C GLN A 75 28.04 -4.48 4.93
N HIS A 76 27.08 -3.86 4.22
CA HIS A 76 27.31 -2.95 3.10
C HIS A 76 26.58 -1.62 3.34
N PRO A 77 27.22 -0.63 4.01
CA PRO A 77 26.60 0.66 4.34
C PRO A 77 26.08 1.42 3.11
N GLU A 78 26.71 1.24 1.95
CA GLU A 78 26.28 1.84 0.69
C GLU A 78 24.89 1.37 0.27
N PHE A 79 24.53 0.11 0.52
CA PHE A 79 23.18 -0.40 0.23
C PHE A 79 22.12 0.25 1.12
N ALA A 80 22.45 0.42 2.41
CA ALA A 80 21.56 1.11 3.34
C ALA A 80 21.34 2.58 2.92
N LYS A 81 22.42 3.26 2.49
CA LYS A 81 22.35 4.64 1.97
C LYS A 81 21.49 4.73 0.72
N ASN A 82 21.70 3.83 -0.24
CA ASN A 82 20.93 3.80 -1.49
C ASN A 82 19.45 3.47 -1.25
N ASP A 83 19.15 2.54 -0.32
CA ASP A 83 17.77 2.22 0.06
C ASP A 83 17.11 3.44 0.74
N ALA A 84 17.81 4.17 1.60
CA ALA A 84 17.31 5.39 2.23
C ALA A 84 17.01 6.50 1.20
N ILE A 85 17.86 6.68 0.19
CA ILE A 85 17.62 7.63 -0.90
C ILE A 85 16.36 7.24 -1.68
N ARG A 86 16.22 5.95 -2.02
CA ARG A 86 15.07 5.38 -2.72
C ARG A 86 13.78 5.59 -1.92
N MET A 87 13.79 5.25 -0.63
CA MET A 87 12.64 5.41 0.27
C MET A 87 12.22 6.88 0.41
N ASN A 88 13.20 7.78 0.49
CA ASN A 88 12.94 9.22 0.53
C ASN A 88 12.32 9.73 -0.77
N ALA A 89 12.76 9.23 -1.92
CA ALA A 89 12.18 9.56 -3.22
C ALA A 89 10.69 9.11 -3.31
N PHE A 90 10.37 7.88 -2.87
CA PHE A 90 9.00 7.41 -2.79
C PHE A 90 8.12 8.26 -1.86
N ARG A 91 8.65 8.65 -0.70
CA ARG A 91 7.94 9.50 0.24
C ARG A 91 7.60 10.86 -0.38
N LYS A 92 8.60 11.54 -0.94
CA LYS A 92 8.41 12.83 -1.63
C LYS A 92 7.41 12.73 -2.78
N PHE A 93 7.48 11.67 -3.57
CA PHE A 93 6.53 11.44 -4.65
C PHE A 93 5.10 11.31 -4.12
N LYS A 94 4.88 10.54 -3.05
CA LYS A 94 3.57 10.40 -2.40
C LYS A 94 3.04 11.74 -1.88
N GLU A 95 3.88 12.52 -1.21
CA GLU A 95 3.51 13.83 -0.65
C GLU A 95 3.08 14.83 -1.73
N VAL A 96 3.71 14.78 -2.91
CA VAL A 96 3.39 15.69 -4.02
C VAL A 96 2.15 15.26 -4.79
N HIS A 97 2.02 13.97 -5.09
CA HIS A 97 1.02 13.49 -6.05
C HIS A 97 -0.22 12.86 -5.42
N PHE A 98 -0.18 12.47 -4.15
CA PHE A 98 -1.31 11.82 -3.47
C PHE A 98 -1.80 12.65 -2.30
N THR A 99 -2.40 13.80 -2.61
CA THR A 99 -2.86 14.77 -1.62
C THR A 99 -4.32 14.57 -1.19
N LYS A 100 -5.17 14.01 -2.05
CA LYS A 100 -6.60 13.79 -1.79
C LYS A 100 -6.81 12.43 -1.14
N LEU A 101 -6.56 12.34 0.17
CA LEU A 101 -6.66 11.13 0.95
C LEU A 101 -7.97 11.08 1.74
N SER A 102 -8.61 9.91 1.79
CA SER A 102 -9.75 9.68 2.67
C SER A 102 -9.32 9.64 4.14
N PRO A 103 -10.23 9.77 5.10
CA PRO A 103 -9.99 9.28 6.46
C PRO A 103 -9.57 7.82 6.46
N VAL A 104 -8.77 7.42 7.46
CA VAL A 104 -8.36 6.02 7.61
C VAL A 104 -9.53 5.16 8.09
N PHE A 105 -9.99 4.24 7.25
CA PHE A 105 -11.02 3.27 7.62
C PHE A 105 -10.40 2.07 8.35
N LYS A 106 -10.68 1.94 9.65
CA LYS A 106 -10.16 0.83 10.47
C LYS A 106 -11.17 -0.33 10.53
N GLY A 107 -10.86 -1.40 9.79
CA GLY A 107 -11.72 -2.59 9.69
C GLY A 107 -12.79 -2.49 8.62
N TYR A 108 -13.43 -3.63 8.35
CA TYR A 108 -14.40 -3.77 7.27
C TYR A 108 -15.65 -2.90 7.45
N ASP A 109 -16.18 -2.84 8.68
CA ASP A 109 -17.41 -2.08 8.94
C ASP A 109 -17.23 -0.58 8.71
N ALA A 110 -16.06 -0.03 9.15
CA ALA A 110 -15.74 1.37 8.91
C ALA A 110 -15.57 1.66 7.40
N LEU A 111 -14.93 0.74 6.67
CA LEU A 111 -14.79 0.85 5.23
C LEU A 111 -16.13 0.78 4.52
N SER A 112 -17.00 -0.19 4.87
CA SER A 112 -18.33 -0.38 4.27
C SER A 112 -19.22 0.85 4.46
N ASN A 113 -19.23 1.41 5.67
CA ASN A 113 -19.98 2.63 5.98
C ASN A 113 -19.41 3.85 5.26
N GLY A 114 -18.08 4.00 5.27
CA GLY A 114 -17.41 5.11 4.61
C GLY A 114 -17.52 5.06 3.08
N ALA A 115 -17.59 3.87 2.49
CA ALA A 115 -17.68 3.68 1.05
C ALA A 115 -19.01 4.17 0.45
N ARG A 116 -20.07 4.29 1.26
CA ARG A 116 -21.37 4.79 0.81
C ARG A 116 -21.36 6.22 0.28
N ARG A 117 -20.33 7.00 0.59
CA ARG A 117 -20.16 8.38 0.11
C ARG A 117 -19.65 8.46 -1.33
N TYR A 118 -19.14 7.36 -1.88
CA TYR A 118 -18.62 7.31 -3.25
C TYR A 118 -19.72 6.90 -4.22
N SER A 119 -19.84 7.65 -5.32
CA SER A 119 -20.73 7.29 -6.43
C SER A 119 -20.18 6.14 -7.29
N ALA A 120 -18.85 5.98 -7.29
CA ALA A 120 -18.14 4.89 -7.94
C ALA A 120 -16.82 4.61 -7.22
N VAL A 121 -16.30 3.40 -7.38
CA VAL A 121 -14.98 3.01 -6.86
C VAL A 121 -14.12 2.47 -7.98
N VAL A 122 -12.95 3.07 -8.19
CA VAL A 122 -11.93 2.57 -9.12
C VAL A 122 -10.93 1.73 -8.34
N THR A 123 -10.73 0.49 -8.76
CA THR A 123 -9.77 -0.42 -8.14
C THR A 123 -8.60 -0.67 -9.08
N GLY A 124 -7.36 -0.58 -8.57
CA GLY A 124 -6.17 -1.00 -9.28
C GLY A 124 -5.90 -2.49 -9.04
N LEU A 125 -5.78 -3.26 -10.11
CA LEU A 125 -5.36 -4.66 -10.03
C LEU A 125 -3.85 -4.73 -9.74
N SER A 126 -3.49 -5.39 -8.65
CA SER A 126 -2.11 -5.83 -8.43
C SER A 126 -1.90 -7.14 -9.20
N LEU A 127 -1.21 -7.09 -10.32
CA LEU A 127 -0.86 -8.26 -11.15
C LEU A 127 0.17 -9.21 -10.48
N ILE A 128 0.47 -9.03 -9.19
CA ILE A 128 1.53 -9.78 -8.48
C ILE A 128 1.01 -11.06 -7.81
N HIS A 129 -0.25 -11.41 -8.01
CA HIS A 129 -0.82 -12.65 -7.48
C HIS A 129 -1.61 -13.40 -8.58
N ILE A 130 -0.89 -13.83 -9.60
CA ILE A 130 -1.31 -14.96 -10.44
C ILE A 130 -0.33 -16.11 -10.16
#